data_567dcfffa2409a6fb1c890d2448d290f
#
_entry.id   567dcfffa2409a6fb1c890d2448d290f
#
_cell.length_a   1.000
_cell.length_b   1.000
_cell.length_c   1.000
_cell.angle_alpha   90.00
_cell.angle_beta   90.00
_cell.angle_gamma   90.00
#
_symmetry.space_group_name_H-M   'P 1'
#
loop_
_entity.id
_entity.type
_entity.pdbx_description
1 polymer ?
#
loop_
_entity_poly.entity_id
_entity_poly.type
_entity_poly.pdbx_seq_one_letter_code
_entity_poly.pdbx_strand_id
1 'polypeptide(L)'
;MEHNKETIQQAVNMVAGTPAILEALLEPLNESQLNWKADEESWSIRQVVEHLYNADNIAFAGRIAYIMANDGAAMPAITPEDRARERAPEGISMVELLGLFRTRRLQNCATVRTFAPEPLAHTVTYQEYGAFAAWDFLLEWPYHDLSHLAQIGDIIKAQLVPGLSETMAKALGEA
;
A
#
# COMPACT_ATOMS: atom_id res chain seq x y z
N MET A 1 1.94 -21.13 -2.73
CA MET A 1 0.47 -20.87 -2.66
C MET A 1 -0.12 -21.29 -4.01
N GLU A 2 -1.25 -21.97 -4.04
CA GLU A 2 -1.87 -22.37 -5.30
C GLU A 2 -2.55 -21.18 -6.00
N HIS A 3 -2.42 -21.07 -7.31
CA HIS A 3 -3.02 -20.01 -8.13
C HIS A 3 -4.48 -20.37 -8.47
N ASN A 4 -5.39 -20.11 -7.54
CA ASN A 4 -6.80 -20.47 -7.65
C ASN A 4 -7.72 -19.34 -7.13
N LYS A 5 -9.04 -19.56 -7.21
CA LYS A 5 -10.04 -18.59 -6.78
C LYS A 5 -9.97 -18.26 -5.28
N GLU A 6 -9.59 -19.22 -4.45
CA GLU A 6 -9.43 -19.04 -3.02
C GLU A 6 -8.25 -18.11 -2.70
N THR A 7 -7.14 -18.26 -3.42
CA THR A 7 -5.97 -17.35 -3.31
C THR A 7 -6.32 -15.92 -3.67
N ILE A 8 -7.12 -15.71 -4.75
CA ILE A 8 -7.62 -14.37 -5.10
C ILE A 8 -8.42 -13.80 -3.92
N GLN A 9 -9.36 -14.59 -3.40
CA GLN A 9 -10.23 -14.15 -2.31
C GLN A 9 -9.43 -13.82 -1.04
N GLN A 10 -8.43 -14.63 -0.72
CA GLN A 10 -7.56 -14.42 0.44
C GLN A 10 -6.74 -13.13 0.29
N ALA A 11 -6.05 -12.92 -0.82
CA ALA A 11 -5.27 -11.71 -1.07
C ALA A 11 -6.15 -10.45 -0.99
N VAL A 12 -7.31 -10.47 -1.64
CA VAL A 12 -8.25 -9.35 -1.64
C VAL A 12 -8.82 -9.09 -0.24
N ASN A 13 -9.11 -10.12 0.56
CA ASN A 13 -9.59 -9.95 1.93
C ASN A 13 -8.53 -9.29 2.83
N MET A 14 -7.25 -9.63 2.65
CA MET A 14 -6.14 -9.01 3.39
C MET A 14 -6.08 -7.51 3.10
N VAL A 15 -5.99 -7.12 1.83
CA VAL A 15 -5.86 -5.70 1.47
C VAL A 15 -7.14 -4.90 1.76
N ALA A 16 -8.32 -5.51 1.70
CA ALA A 16 -9.58 -4.85 2.05
C ALA A 16 -9.64 -4.42 3.53
N GLY A 17 -8.89 -5.08 4.41
CA GLY A 17 -8.79 -4.73 5.84
C GLY A 17 -7.87 -3.56 6.14
N THR A 18 -6.91 -3.24 5.26
CA THR A 18 -5.89 -2.22 5.50
C THR A 18 -6.44 -0.84 5.89
N PRO A 19 -7.48 -0.27 5.21
CA PRO A 19 -8.02 1.03 5.61
C PRO A 19 -8.56 1.05 7.03
N ALA A 20 -9.25 0.01 7.48
CA ALA A 20 -9.80 -0.06 8.83
C ALA A 20 -8.70 -0.18 9.91
N ILE A 21 -7.61 -0.89 9.62
CA ILE A 21 -6.43 -0.97 10.48
C ILE A 21 -5.81 0.42 10.62
N LEU A 22 -5.62 1.13 9.51
CA LEU A 22 -5.07 2.49 9.51
C LEU A 22 -5.98 3.47 10.26
N GLU A 23 -7.29 3.44 10.02
CA GLU A 23 -8.26 4.28 10.74
C GLU A 23 -8.11 4.09 12.27
N ALA A 24 -8.12 2.84 12.76
CA ALA A 24 -7.99 2.54 14.18
C ALA A 24 -6.62 2.92 14.77
N LEU A 25 -5.54 2.71 14.01
CA LEU A 25 -4.17 3.01 14.46
C LEU A 25 -3.89 4.51 14.52
N LEU A 26 -4.45 5.29 13.60
CA LEU A 26 -4.14 6.71 13.44
C LEU A 26 -5.14 7.65 14.14
N GLU A 27 -6.34 7.16 14.54
CA GLU A 27 -7.35 7.94 15.26
C GLU A 27 -6.81 8.72 16.46
N PRO A 28 -5.96 8.13 17.35
CA PRO A 28 -5.47 8.84 18.54
C PRO A 28 -4.36 9.85 18.24
N LEU A 29 -3.86 9.95 17.02
CA LEU A 29 -2.72 10.79 16.67
C LEU A 29 -3.16 12.19 16.22
N ASN A 30 -2.45 13.21 16.69
CA ASN A 30 -2.66 14.58 16.23
C ASN A 30 -1.87 14.91 14.97
N GLU A 31 -2.17 16.06 14.34
CA GLU A 31 -1.52 16.51 13.08
C GLU A 31 0.01 16.64 13.20
N SER A 32 0.54 17.01 14.35
CA SER A 32 2.00 17.06 14.55
C SER A 32 2.62 15.67 14.47
N GLN A 33 1.98 14.67 15.08
CA GLN A 33 2.42 13.28 15.04
C GLN A 33 2.27 12.66 13.65
N LEU A 34 1.19 12.97 12.94
CA LEU A 34 0.94 12.48 11.59
C LEU A 34 1.94 13.02 10.56
N ASN A 35 2.45 14.23 10.78
CA ASN A 35 3.41 14.88 9.89
C ASN A 35 4.87 14.81 10.39
N TRP A 36 5.11 14.20 11.55
CA TRP A 36 6.45 14.06 12.11
C TRP A 36 7.35 13.20 11.23
N LYS A 37 8.62 13.56 11.17
CA LYS A 37 9.69 12.85 10.48
C LYS A 37 10.90 12.72 11.40
N ALA A 38 11.60 11.60 11.33
CA ALA A 38 12.86 11.41 12.06
C ALA A 38 13.97 12.32 11.52
N ASP A 39 14.00 12.55 10.22
CA ASP A 39 14.91 13.42 9.48
C ASP A 39 14.25 13.93 8.18
N GLU A 40 14.96 14.75 7.41
CA GLU A 40 14.42 15.37 6.18
C GLU A 40 14.09 14.32 5.08
N GLU A 41 14.83 13.21 5.04
CA GLU A 41 14.68 12.16 4.02
C GLU A 41 13.66 11.11 4.43
N SER A 42 13.34 11.00 5.72
CA SER A 42 12.36 10.05 6.25
C SER A 42 10.94 10.40 5.83
N TRP A 43 10.09 9.41 5.76
CA TRP A 43 8.67 9.61 5.49
C TRP A 43 7.90 9.88 6.78
N SER A 44 6.90 10.77 6.69
CA SER A 44 5.88 10.91 7.72
C SER A 44 4.78 9.85 7.54
N ILE A 45 3.98 9.64 8.59
CA ILE A 45 2.78 8.76 8.51
C ILE A 45 1.86 9.22 7.38
N ARG A 46 1.62 10.53 7.24
CA ARG A 46 0.81 11.09 6.16
C ARG A 46 1.34 10.69 4.79
N GLN A 47 2.63 10.80 4.56
CA GLN A 47 3.24 10.42 3.28
C GLN A 47 3.11 8.93 2.98
N VAL A 48 3.18 8.07 4.00
CA VAL A 48 2.95 6.62 3.83
C VAL A 48 1.50 6.35 3.42
N VAL A 49 0.52 7.00 4.06
CA VAL A 49 -0.91 6.82 3.70
C VAL A 49 -1.21 7.36 2.30
N GLU A 50 -0.65 8.52 1.92
CA GLU A 50 -0.74 9.06 0.56
C GLU A 50 -0.13 8.10 -0.47
N HIS A 51 1.00 7.48 -0.14
CA HIS A 51 1.63 6.47 -1.00
C HIS A 51 0.73 5.25 -1.17
N LEU A 52 0.17 4.71 -0.11
CA LEU A 52 -0.77 3.57 -0.18
C LEU A 52 -1.99 3.90 -1.06
N TYR A 53 -2.56 5.08 -0.88
CA TYR A 53 -3.67 5.56 -1.71
C TYR A 53 -3.30 5.65 -3.19
N ASN A 54 -2.13 6.23 -3.50
CA ASN A 54 -1.67 6.41 -4.87
C ASN A 54 -1.33 5.08 -5.54
N ALA A 55 -0.65 4.17 -4.82
CA ALA A 55 -0.23 2.87 -5.33
C ALA A 55 -1.42 1.95 -5.67
N ASP A 56 -2.54 2.12 -5.01
CA ASP A 56 -3.70 1.24 -5.11
C ASP A 56 -4.17 1.00 -6.55
N ASN A 57 -4.22 2.06 -7.37
CA ASN A 57 -4.57 1.97 -8.78
C ASN A 57 -3.35 1.69 -9.66
N ILE A 58 -2.32 2.54 -9.59
CA ILE A 58 -1.24 2.52 -10.59
C ILE A 58 -0.25 1.37 -10.40
N ALA A 59 -0.07 0.90 -9.16
CA ALA A 59 0.87 -0.17 -8.88
C ALA A 59 0.19 -1.54 -8.82
N PHE A 60 -1.08 -1.64 -8.42
CA PHE A 60 -1.75 -2.92 -8.19
C PHE A 60 -2.96 -3.14 -9.11
N ALA A 61 -4.13 -2.59 -8.80
CA ALA A 61 -5.34 -2.92 -9.55
C ALA A 61 -5.22 -2.64 -11.05
N GLY A 62 -4.62 -1.51 -11.43
CA GLY A 62 -4.40 -1.15 -12.82
C GLY A 62 -3.37 -2.05 -13.52
N ARG A 63 -2.27 -2.41 -12.84
CA ARG A 63 -1.27 -3.33 -13.41
C ARG A 63 -1.80 -4.74 -13.58
N ILE A 64 -2.51 -5.26 -12.58
CA ILE A 64 -3.18 -6.56 -12.68
C ILE A 64 -4.10 -6.58 -13.91
N ALA A 65 -4.98 -5.58 -14.04
CA ALA A 65 -5.89 -5.48 -15.18
C ALA A 65 -5.15 -5.33 -16.53
N TYR A 66 -4.07 -4.54 -16.57
CA TYR A 66 -3.24 -4.37 -17.75
C TYR A 66 -2.62 -5.69 -18.20
N ILE A 67 -2.00 -6.44 -17.29
CA ILE A 67 -1.33 -7.70 -17.59
C ILE A 67 -2.34 -8.73 -18.10
N MET A 68 -3.48 -8.85 -17.44
CA MET A 68 -4.56 -9.75 -17.85
C MET A 68 -5.04 -9.49 -19.29
N ALA A 69 -5.02 -8.22 -19.72
CA ALA A 69 -5.46 -7.82 -21.06
C ALA A 69 -4.36 -7.86 -22.13
N ASN A 70 -3.06 -7.91 -21.75
CA ASN A 70 -1.94 -7.70 -22.66
C ASN A 70 -0.83 -8.73 -22.46
N ASP A 71 -1.17 -10.02 -22.56
CA ASP A 71 -0.20 -11.13 -22.41
C ASP A 71 0.98 -11.00 -23.39
N GLY A 72 2.19 -11.18 -22.87
CA GLY A 72 3.44 -11.09 -23.63
C GLY A 72 3.90 -9.66 -23.96
N ALA A 73 3.16 -8.60 -23.55
CA ALA A 73 3.54 -7.21 -23.81
C ALA A 73 4.65 -6.71 -22.88
N ALA A 74 5.21 -5.53 -23.19
CA ALA A 74 6.04 -4.79 -22.25
C ALA A 74 5.17 -4.05 -21.23
N MET A 75 5.58 -4.04 -19.96
CA MET A 75 4.93 -3.22 -18.94
C MET A 75 5.21 -1.74 -19.22
N PRO A 76 4.18 -0.88 -19.36
CA PRO A 76 4.40 0.54 -19.54
C PRO A 76 5.01 1.16 -18.28
N ALA A 77 5.90 2.13 -18.49
CA ALA A 77 6.41 2.95 -17.39
C ALA A 77 5.29 3.82 -16.81
N ILE A 78 5.29 4.00 -15.49
CA ILE A 78 4.40 4.96 -14.83
C ILE A 78 4.94 6.37 -15.08
N THR A 79 4.19 7.17 -15.82
CA THR A 79 4.58 8.54 -16.17
C THR A 79 4.35 9.51 -15.00
N PRO A 80 4.96 10.72 -15.02
CA PRO A 80 4.63 11.79 -14.06
C PRO A 80 3.14 12.17 -14.11
N GLU A 81 2.52 12.15 -15.28
CA GLU A 81 1.10 12.43 -15.49
C GLU A 81 0.21 11.37 -14.85
N ASP A 82 0.59 10.08 -14.93
CA ASP A 82 -0.12 8.99 -14.25
C ASP A 82 -0.07 9.18 -12.73
N ARG A 83 1.12 9.52 -12.20
CA ARG A 83 1.28 9.81 -10.77
C ARG A 83 0.46 11.01 -10.32
N ALA A 84 0.42 12.08 -11.12
CA ALA A 84 -0.36 13.28 -10.81
C ALA A 84 -1.87 13.00 -10.79
N ARG A 85 -2.36 12.19 -11.73
CA ARG A 85 -3.79 11.81 -11.81
C ARG A 85 -4.26 10.99 -10.60
N GLU A 86 -3.40 10.14 -10.08
CA GLU A 86 -3.73 9.26 -8.95
C GLU A 86 -3.47 9.88 -7.58
N ARG A 87 -2.83 11.06 -7.54
CA ARG A 87 -2.48 11.73 -6.29
C ARG A 87 -3.73 12.12 -5.49
N ALA A 88 -3.63 11.99 -4.17
CA ALA A 88 -4.63 12.53 -3.26
C ALA A 88 -4.73 14.06 -3.42
N PRO A 89 -5.91 14.68 -3.24
CA PRO A 89 -6.06 16.12 -3.24
C PRO A 89 -5.18 16.77 -2.16
N GLU A 90 -4.59 17.92 -2.49
CA GLU A 90 -3.75 18.65 -1.54
C GLU A 90 -4.59 19.27 -0.41
N GLY A 91 -4.02 19.33 0.78
CA GLY A 91 -4.62 20.03 1.92
C GLY A 91 -5.80 19.31 2.60
N ILE A 92 -6.13 18.08 2.22
CA ILE A 92 -7.17 17.31 2.89
C ILE A 92 -6.70 16.81 4.26
N SER A 93 -7.63 16.64 5.20
CA SER A 93 -7.36 16.02 6.49
C SER A 93 -7.00 14.54 6.36
N MET A 94 -6.37 13.96 7.40
CA MET A 94 -6.11 12.52 7.44
C MET A 94 -7.40 11.69 7.37
N VAL A 95 -8.46 12.15 8.01
CA VAL A 95 -9.77 11.48 7.98
C VAL A 95 -10.34 11.42 6.56
N GLU A 96 -10.26 12.52 5.81
CA GLU A 96 -10.68 12.55 4.41
C GLU A 96 -9.81 11.66 3.53
N LEU A 97 -8.48 11.68 3.71
CA LEU A 97 -7.55 10.83 2.98
C LEU A 97 -7.85 9.33 3.21
N LEU A 98 -8.05 8.93 4.46
CA LEU A 98 -8.42 7.55 4.80
C LEU A 98 -9.78 7.15 4.21
N GLY A 99 -10.75 8.06 4.19
CA GLY A 99 -12.05 7.87 3.55
C GLY A 99 -11.94 7.65 2.04
N LEU A 100 -11.12 8.44 1.36
CA LEU A 100 -10.82 8.27 -0.07
C LEU A 100 -10.10 6.95 -0.33
N PHE A 101 -9.10 6.62 0.48
CA PHE A 101 -8.35 5.36 0.39
C PHE A 101 -9.28 4.16 0.56
N ARG A 102 -10.12 4.16 1.58
CA ARG A 102 -11.12 3.09 1.80
C ARG A 102 -12.05 2.92 0.61
N THR A 103 -12.57 4.02 0.07
CA THR A 103 -13.47 3.98 -1.08
C THR A 103 -12.81 3.37 -2.31
N ARG A 104 -11.61 3.85 -2.66
CA ARG A 104 -10.81 3.33 -3.78
C ARG A 104 -10.48 1.86 -3.59
N ARG A 105 -9.98 1.48 -2.41
CA ARG A 105 -9.62 0.11 -2.06
C ARG A 105 -10.80 -0.85 -2.22
N LEU A 106 -11.96 -0.49 -1.71
CA LEU A 106 -13.14 -1.35 -1.82
C LEU A 106 -13.62 -1.51 -3.27
N GLN A 107 -13.54 -0.46 -4.09
CA GLN A 107 -13.83 -0.54 -5.52
C GLN A 107 -12.87 -1.46 -6.25
N ASN A 108 -11.56 -1.33 -6.02
CA ASN A 108 -10.53 -2.17 -6.60
C ASN A 108 -10.68 -3.63 -6.15
N CYS A 109 -10.92 -3.86 -4.87
CA CYS A 109 -11.20 -5.19 -4.33
C CYS A 109 -12.44 -5.84 -4.97
N ALA A 110 -13.52 -5.07 -5.15
CA ALA A 110 -14.72 -5.57 -5.82
C ALA A 110 -14.42 -6.02 -7.26
N THR A 111 -13.63 -5.23 -8.00
CA THR A 111 -13.21 -5.56 -9.36
C THR A 111 -12.35 -6.83 -9.39
N VAL A 112 -11.30 -6.91 -8.57
CA VAL A 112 -10.36 -8.05 -8.55
C VAL A 112 -11.06 -9.35 -8.13
N ARG A 113 -12.06 -9.30 -7.26
CA ARG A 113 -12.87 -10.48 -6.90
C ARG A 113 -13.61 -11.11 -8.08
N THR A 114 -13.85 -10.36 -9.14
CA THR A 114 -14.50 -10.89 -10.35
C THR A 114 -13.55 -11.65 -11.27
N PHE A 115 -12.23 -11.50 -11.09
CA PHE A 115 -11.24 -12.09 -11.98
C PHE A 115 -11.25 -13.63 -11.92
N ALA A 116 -11.07 -14.24 -13.08
CA ALA A 116 -10.81 -15.67 -13.19
C ALA A 116 -9.31 -15.95 -12.95
N PRO A 117 -8.94 -17.14 -12.45
CA PRO A 117 -7.53 -17.47 -12.22
C PRO A 117 -6.67 -17.52 -13.49
N GLU A 118 -7.24 -17.98 -14.62
CA GLU A 118 -6.49 -18.23 -15.85
C GLU A 118 -5.84 -16.95 -16.42
N PRO A 119 -6.56 -15.81 -16.59
CA PRO A 119 -5.94 -14.57 -17.08
C PRO A 119 -4.89 -13.97 -16.13
N LEU A 120 -4.92 -14.32 -14.85
CA LEU A 120 -3.88 -13.89 -13.89
C LEU A 120 -2.53 -14.58 -14.16
N ALA A 121 -2.47 -15.65 -14.95
CA ALA A 121 -1.23 -16.27 -15.41
C ALA A 121 -0.60 -15.53 -16.60
N HIS A 122 -1.29 -14.58 -17.23
CA HIS A 122 -0.72 -13.72 -18.26
C HIS A 122 0.49 -12.96 -17.72
N THR A 123 1.48 -12.73 -18.60
CA THR A 123 2.76 -12.13 -18.23
C THR A 123 3.07 -10.89 -19.05
N VAL A 124 3.88 -10.02 -18.48
CA VAL A 124 4.48 -8.87 -19.18
C VAL A 124 5.98 -8.84 -18.91
N THR A 125 6.75 -8.27 -19.83
CA THR A 125 8.17 -8.00 -19.60
C THR A 125 8.34 -6.67 -18.87
N TYR A 126 9.04 -6.70 -17.73
CA TYR A 126 9.27 -5.52 -16.90
C TYR A 126 10.77 -5.21 -16.84
N GLN A 127 11.22 -4.30 -17.72
CA GLN A 127 12.60 -3.81 -17.78
C GLN A 127 13.64 -4.95 -17.61
N GLU A 128 14.69 -4.72 -16.80
CA GLU A 128 15.74 -5.70 -16.50
C GLU A 128 15.31 -6.81 -15.54
N TYR A 129 14.13 -6.72 -14.91
CA TYR A 129 13.64 -7.73 -13.98
C TYR A 129 13.09 -8.99 -14.66
N GLY A 130 12.76 -8.89 -15.96
CA GLY A 130 12.22 -10.02 -16.73
C GLY A 130 10.68 -10.05 -16.74
N ALA A 131 10.10 -11.26 -16.77
CA ALA A 131 8.65 -11.42 -16.87
C ALA A 131 7.99 -11.48 -15.51
N PHE A 132 6.88 -10.74 -15.34
CA PHE A 132 5.98 -10.81 -14.19
C PHE A 132 4.59 -11.23 -14.63
N ALA A 133 3.97 -12.12 -13.88
CA ALA A 133 2.56 -12.47 -14.05
C ALA A 133 1.65 -11.48 -13.29
N ALA A 134 0.38 -11.40 -13.66
CA ALA A 134 -0.60 -10.65 -12.87
C ALA A 134 -0.75 -11.22 -11.44
N TRP A 135 -0.49 -12.53 -11.26
CA TRP A 135 -0.41 -13.16 -9.93
C TRP A 135 0.63 -12.53 -9.01
N ASP A 136 1.79 -12.12 -9.55
CA ASP A 136 2.85 -11.52 -8.75
C ASP A 136 2.36 -10.21 -8.10
N PHE A 137 1.69 -9.35 -8.88
CA PHE A 137 1.12 -8.09 -8.38
C PHE A 137 -0.05 -8.31 -7.42
N LEU A 138 -0.86 -9.34 -7.65
CA LEU A 138 -1.95 -9.69 -6.73
C LEU A 138 -1.42 -10.13 -5.35
N LEU A 139 -0.32 -10.86 -5.31
CA LEU A 139 0.30 -11.33 -4.07
C LEU A 139 1.23 -10.28 -3.45
N GLU A 140 1.86 -9.45 -4.26
CA GLU A 140 2.64 -8.30 -3.79
C GLU A 140 1.76 -7.27 -3.06
N TRP A 141 0.53 -7.08 -3.49
CA TRP A 141 -0.37 -6.07 -2.90
C TRP A 141 -0.52 -6.19 -1.37
N PRO A 142 -0.93 -7.34 -0.79
CA PRO A 142 -0.95 -7.48 0.67
C PRO A 142 0.44 -7.41 1.31
N TYR A 143 1.49 -7.88 0.65
CA TYR A 143 2.87 -7.74 1.14
C TYR A 143 3.29 -6.27 1.26
N HIS A 144 3.00 -5.47 0.25
CA HIS A 144 3.25 -4.03 0.23
C HIS A 144 2.49 -3.30 1.36
N ASP A 145 1.21 -3.58 1.52
CA ASP A 145 0.40 -3.01 2.59
C ASP A 145 0.98 -3.34 3.98
N LEU A 146 1.34 -4.60 4.22
CA LEU A 146 1.93 -5.04 5.49
C LEU A 146 3.28 -4.37 5.75
N SER A 147 4.09 -4.17 4.72
CA SER A 147 5.37 -3.45 4.84
C SER A 147 5.16 -2.01 5.28
N HIS A 148 4.15 -1.32 4.73
CA HIS A 148 3.83 0.06 5.10
C HIS A 148 3.11 0.17 6.46
N LEU A 149 2.31 -0.80 6.85
CA LEU A 149 1.77 -0.88 8.21
C LEU A 149 2.90 -1.02 9.25
N ALA A 150 3.90 -1.86 8.97
CA ALA A 150 5.08 -1.99 9.81
C ALA A 150 5.88 -0.66 9.87
N GLN A 151 6.08 0.00 8.73
CA GLN A 151 6.74 1.32 8.65
C GLN A 151 6.01 2.37 9.50
N ILE A 152 4.69 2.44 9.44
CA ILE A 152 3.90 3.34 10.29
C ILE A 152 4.09 2.99 11.77
N GLY A 153 4.08 1.71 12.12
CA GLY A 153 4.36 1.25 13.48
C GLY A 153 5.73 1.69 13.98
N ASP A 154 6.75 1.63 13.12
CA ASP A 154 8.11 2.07 13.46
C ASP A 154 8.19 3.60 13.63
N ILE A 155 7.49 4.38 12.80
CA ILE A 155 7.40 5.84 12.95
C ILE A 155 6.73 6.19 14.29
N ILE A 156 5.65 5.50 14.69
CA ILE A 156 4.98 5.73 15.98
C ILE A 156 5.91 5.36 17.14
N LYS A 157 6.60 4.24 17.07
CA LYS A 157 7.57 3.82 18.09
C LYS A 157 8.67 4.87 18.27
N ALA A 158 9.24 5.37 17.17
CA ALA A 158 10.27 6.40 17.21
C ALA A 158 9.81 7.69 17.93
N GLN A 159 8.54 8.05 17.79
CA GLN A 159 7.96 9.20 18.50
C GLN A 159 7.77 8.95 20.02
N LEU A 160 7.66 7.70 20.45
CA LEU A 160 7.48 7.33 21.84
C LEU A 160 8.80 7.22 22.60
N VAL A 161 9.91 6.88 21.92
CA VAL A 161 11.24 6.68 22.53
C VAL A 161 11.67 7.84 23.44
N PRO A 162 11.54 9.14 23.06
CA PRO A 162 11.95 10.27 23.93
C PRO A 162 11.19 10.35 25.26
N GLY A 163 10.03 9.71 25.36
CA GLY A 163 9.23 9.64 26.59
C GLY A 163 9.57 8.46 27.52
N LEU A 164 10.42 7.55 27.06
CA LEU A 164 10.85 6.39 27.85
C LEU A 164 11.95 6.76 28.86
N SER A 165 11.99 6.06 29.99
CA SER A 165 13.16 6.12 30.86
C SER A 165 14.37 5.47 30.17
N GLU A 166 15.59 5.91 30.54
CA GLU A 166 16.83 5.31 30.01
C GLU A 166 16.87 3.79 30.19
N THR A 167 16.41 3.30 31.35
CA THR A 167 16.32 1.85 31.63
C THR A 167 15.40 1.13 30.67
N MET A 168 14.22 1.75 30.37
CA MET A 168 13.25 1.13 29.44
C MET A 168 13.77 1.18 28.00
N ALA A 169 14.28 2.31 27.55
CA ALA A 169 14.86 2.45 26.21
C ALA A 169 15.97 1.40 25.98
N LYS A 170 16.87 1.23 26.95
CA LYS A 170 17.92 0.22 26.91
C LYS A 170 17.35 -1.23 26.87
N ALA A 171 16.30 -1.50 27.64
CA ALA A 171 15.65 -2.81 27.65
C ALA A 171 14.99 -3.16 26.30
N LEU A 172 14.53 -2.15 25.56
CA LEU A 172 13.92 -2.26 24.23
C LEU A 172 14.95 -2.22 23.08
N GLY A 173 16.24 -1.95 23.38
CA GLY A 173 17.29 -1.82 22.37
C GLY A 173 17.27 -0.49 21.61
N GLU A 174 16.66 0.54 22.18
CA GLU A 174 16.48 1.89 21.61
C GLU A 174 17.49 2.93 22.21
N ALA A 175 18.51 2.48 22.97
CA ALA A 175 19.51 3.33 23.62
C ALA A 175 20.93 3.09 23.06
#